data_28171cc536e4d4b3209a81fb2eca1c1c
#
_entry.id   28171cc536e4d4b3209a81fb2eca1c1c
#
_cell.length_a   1.000
_cell.length_b   1.000
_cell.length_c   1.000
_cell.angle_alpha   90.00
_cell.angle_beta   90.00
_cell.angle_gamma   90.00
#
_symmetry.space_group_name_H-M   'P 1'
#
loop_
_entity.id
_entity.type
_entity.pdbx_description
1 polymer ?
#
loop_
_entity_poly.entity_id
_entity_poly.type
_entity_poly.pdbx_seq_one_letter_code
_entity_poly.pdbx_strand_id
1 'polypeptide(L)'
;MYDKLTVNDIKRLEEEIEHRKLVVTKEAIEAVKEARAQGDLSENFEYYAAKRHKNQNESRIRYLEKMVKTARIIEDDSKEDEVGLDNTVTVYFVEDDEEETYKLVTSVRGDSVSNLITIESPLGKALLAHKVGDRVNVKVNEKVNYDVIIRNIENTKDEGKEDIREF
;
A
#
# COMPACT_ATOMS: atom_id res chain seq x y z
N MET A 1 0.35 10.76 13.19
CA MET A 1 1.11 10.65 11.92
C MET A 1 0.14 10.48 10.77
N TYR A 2 0.38 11.17 9.68
CA TYR A 2 -0.55 11.20 8.55
C TYR A 2 0.03 10.44 7.37
N ASP A 3 -0.79 9.65 6.71
CA ASP A 3 -0.41 9.07 5.42
C ASP A 3 -0.46 10.15 4.34
N LYS A 4 0.54 10.16 3.47
CA LYS A 4 0.57 11.04 2.30
C LYS A 4 -0.01 10.25 1.13
N LEU A 5 -1.17 10.67 0.67
CA LEU A 5 -1.94 9.95 -0.35
C LEU A 5 -2.31 10.85 -1.52
N THR A 6 -2.43 10.25 -2.69
CA THR A 6 -2.93 10.95 -3.88
C THR A 6 -4.46 10.95 -3.89
N VAL A 7 -5.04 11.80 -4.73
CA VAL A 7 -6.49 11.81 -4.95
C VAL A 7 -6.97 10.43 -5.44
N ASN A 8 -6.20 9.76 -6.29
CA ASN A 8 -6.54 8.42 -6.76
C ASN A 8 -6.53 7.38 -5.64
N ASP A 9 -5.60 7.50 -4.70
CA ASP A 9 -5.59 6.63 -3.51
C ASP A 9 -6.84 6.81 -2.68
N ILE A 10 -7.24 8.04 -2.41
CA ILE A 10 -8.47 8.34 -1.67
C ILE A 10 -9.69 7.73 -2.37
N LYS A 11 -9.74 7.84 -3.67
CA LYS A 11 -10.82 7.26 -4.47
C LYS A 11 -10.89 5.74 -4.32
N ARG A 12 -9.74 5.06 -4.36
CA ARG A 12 -9.66 3.62 -4.12
C ARG A 12 -10.16 3.25 -2.72
N LEU A 13 -9.75 4.00 -1.71
CA LEU A 13 -10.19 3.78 -0.33
C LEU A 13 -11.70 3.93 -0.20
N GLU A 14 -12.26 4.97 -0.77
CA GLU A 14 -13.70 5.24 -0.74
C GLU A 14 -14.49 4.17 -1.50
N GLU A 15 -14.00 3.69 -2.61
CA GLU A 15 -14.61 2.60 -3.38
C GLU A 15 -14.61 1.29 -2.57
N GLU A 16 -13.53 0.96 -1.89
CA GLU A 16 -13.48 -0.22 -1.02
C GLU A 16 -14.43 -0.09 0.16
N ILE A 17 -14.48 1.08 0.80
CA ILE A 17 -15.39 1.36 1.92
C ILE A 17 -16.85 1.15 1.47
N GLU A 18 -17.21 1.72 0.35
CA GLU A 18 -18.58 1.61 -0.21
C GLU A 18 -18.93 0.15 -0.49
N HIS A 19 -18.04 -0.58 -1.17
CA HIS A 19 -18.25 -2.00 -1.46
C HIS A 19 -18.43 -2.81 -0.17
N ARG A 20 -17.60 -2.57 0.83
CA ARG A 20 -17.69 -3.29 2.11
C ARG A 20 -18.98 -2.98 2.85
N LYS A 21 -19.44 -1.74 2.84
CA LYS A 21 -20.70 -1.35 3.49
C LYS A 21 -21.91 -1.91 2.77
N LEU A 22 -21.93 -1.84 1.45
CA LEU A 22 -23.11 -2.22 0.64
C LEU A 22 -23.20 -3.71 0.34
N VAL A 23 -22.07 -4.40 0.21
CA VAL A 23 -22.02 -5.81 -0.20
C VAL A 23 -21.49 -6.71 0.92
N VAL A 24 -20.25 -6.52 1.34
CA VAL A 24 -19.57 -7.44 2.27
C VAL A 24 -20.28 -7.49 3.62
N THR A 25 -20.70 -6.36 4.16
CA THR A 25 -21.42 -6.29 5.42
C THR A 25 -22.74 -7.06 5.38
N LYS A 26 -23.50 -6.92 4.30
CA LYS A 26 -24.76 -7.63 4.14
C LYS A 26 -24.55 -9.15 4.07
N GLU A 27 -23.58 -9.58 3.28
CA GLU A 27 -23.22 -10.99 3.14
C GLU A 27 -22.73 -11.56 4.48
N ALA A 28 -21.91 -10.80 5.20
CA ALA A 28 -21.39 -11.23 6.51
C ALA A 28 -22.50 -11.38 7.55
N ILE A 29 -23.45 -10.45 7.60
CA ILE A 29 -24.61 -10.53 8.50
C ILE A 29 -25.46 -11.76 8.18
N GLU A 30 -25.73 -12.00 6.91
CA GLU A 30 -26.51 -13.14 6.46
C GLU A 30 -25.81 -14.47 6.79
N ALA A 31 -24.50 -14.55 6.60
CA ALA A 31 -23.71 -15.72 6.96
C ALA A 31 -23.77 -16.03 8.46
N VAL A 32 -23.75 -15.03 9.31
CA VAL A 32 -23.91 -15.20 10.77
C VAL A 32 -25.30 -15.73 11.09
N LYS A 33 -26.36 -15.20 10.47
CA LYS A 33 -27.73 -15.66 10.68
C LYS A 33 -27.91 -17.12 10.28
N GLU A 34 -27.40 -17.51 9.12
CA GLU A 34 -27.46 -18.88 8.62
C GLU A 34 -26.72 -19.85 9.57
N ALA A 35 -25.53 -19.49 10.00
CA ALA A 35 -24.74 -20.30 10.92
C ALA A 35 -25.45 -20.49 12.29
N ARG A 36 -26.11 -19.44 12.80
CA ARG A 36 -26.91 -19.52 14.02
C ARG A 36 -28.07 -20.49 13.90
N ALA A 37 -28.71 -20.52 12.75
CA ALA A 37 -29.86 -21.36 12.50
C ALA A 37 -29.52 -22.86 12.47
N GLN A 38 -28.26 -23.23 12.37
CA GLN A 38 -27.80 -24.63 12.22
C GLN A 38 -27.54 -25.37 13.55
N GLY A 39 -27.82 -24.78 14.69
CA GLY A 39 -27.82 -25.49 15.96
C GLY A 39 -26.95 -24.93 17.06
N ASP A 40 -26.28 -25.80 17.84
CA ASP A 40 -25.53 -25.44 19.05
C ASP A 40 -24.35 -24.52 18.76
N LEU A 41 -24.40 -23.32 19.28
CA LEU A 41 -23.38 -22.30 19.09
C LEU A 41 -22.05 -22.61 19.77
N SER A 42 -22.05 -23.44 20.81
CA SER A 42 -20.83 -23.78 21.57
C SER A 42 -19.84 -24.61 20.75
N GLU A 43 -20.31 -25.38 19.79
CA GLU A 43 -19.50 -26.23 18.91
C GLU A 43 -19.63 -25.87 17.42
N ASN A 44 -20.26 -24.73 17.14
CA ASN A 44 -20.53 -24.31 15.75
C ASN A 44 -19.36 -23.51 15.19
N PHE A 45 -18.43 -24.18 14.55
CA PHE A 45 -17.26 -23.56 13.93
C PHE A 45 -17.64 -22.60 12.79
N GLU A 46 -18.71 -22.88 12.07
CA GLU A 46 -19.20 -21.99 11.01
C GLU A 46 -19.68 -20.66 11.56
N TYR A 47 -20.36 -20.69 12.71
CA TYR A 47 -20.79 -19.50 13.41
C TYR A 47 -19.59 -18.64 13.85
N TYR A 48 -18.58 -19.23 14.46
CA TYR A 48 -17.41 -18.51 14.89
C TYR A 48 -16.61 -17.93 13.71
N ALA A 49 -16.49 -18.68 12.62
CA ALA A 49 -15.83 -18.20 11.41
C ALA A 49 -16.60 -17.04 10.77
N ALA A 50 -17.91 -17.14 10.68
CA ALA A 50 -18.77 -16.08 10.13
C ALA A 50 -18.70 -14.81 10.98
N LYS A 51 -18.73 -14.96 12.31
CA LYS A 51 -18.61 -13.83 13.24
C LYS A 51 -17.25 -13.15 13.13
N ARG A 52 -16.18 -13.92 13.02
CA ARG A 52 -14.83 -13.39 12.82
C ARG A 52 -14.73 -12.59 11.53
N HIS A 53 -15.25 -13.14 10.44
CA HIS A 53 -15.26 -12.47 9.14
C HIS A 53 -16.03 -11.13 9.21
N LYS A 54 -17.20 -11.14 9.84
CA LYS A 54 -18.00 -9.93 10.07
C LYS A 54 -17.20 -8.87 10.84
N ASN A 55 -16.54 -9.27 11.92
CA ASN A 55 -15.74 -8.36 12.76
C ASN A 55 -14.52 -7.83 12.02
N GLN A 56 -13.85 -8.65 11.23
CA GLN A 56 -12.72 -8.24 10.40
C GLN A 56 -13.14 -7.22 9.36
N ASN A 57 -14.29 -7.42 8.72
CA ASN A 57 -14.84 -6.46 7.76
C ASN A 57 -15.13 -5.11 8.42
N GLU A 58 -15.76 -5.09 9.58
CA GLU A 58 -16.04 -3.86 10.33
C GLU A 58 -14.74 -3.15 10.75
N SER A 59 -13.73 -3.89 11.18
CA SER A 59 -12.44 -3.34 11.53
C SER A 59 -11.73 -2.73 10.31
N ARG A 60 -11.81 -3.40 9.16
CA ARG A 60 -11.25 -2.90 7.92
C ARG A 60 -11.92 -1.59 7.50
N ILE A 61 -13.25 -1.51 7.60
CA ILE A 61 -14.00 -0.29 7.29
C ILE A 61 -13.53 0.86 8.18
N ARG A 62 -13.45 0.64 9.49
CA ARG A 62 -12.97 1.68 10.42
C ARG A 62 -11.56 2.15 10.10
N TYR A 63 -10.67 1.22 9.77
CA TYR A 63 -9.29 1.52 9.37
C TYR A 63 -9.25 2.39 8.12
N LEU A 64 -10.00 2.02 7.08
CA LEU A 64 -10.06 2.77 5.83
C LEU A 64 -10.69 4.16 6.01
N GLU A 65 -11.77 4.26 6.78
CA GLU A 65 -12.41 5.55 7.08
C GLU A 65 -11.48 6.50 7.83
N LYS A 66 -10.73 5.96 8.80
CA LYS A 66 -9.74 6.75 9.55
C LYS A 66 -8.65 7.26 8.59
N MET A 67 -8.19 6.40 7.70
CA MET A 67 -7.16 6.76 6.73
C MET A 67 -7.62 7.87 5.79
N VAL A 68 -8.84 7.77 5.26
CA VAL A 68 -9.44 8.84 4.42
C VAL A 68 -9.54 10.14 5.20
N LYS A 69 -9.97 10.08 6.45
CA LYS A 69 -10.15 11.25 7.30
C LYS A 69 -8.86 11.97 7.64
N THR A 70 -7.78 11.21 7.85
CA THR A 70 -6.50 11.77 8.34
C THR A 70 -5.45 11.95 7.26
N ALA A 71 -5.70 11.48 6.04
CA ALA A 71 -4.73 11.56 4.96
C ALA A 71 -4.39 13.00 4.57
N ARG A 72 -3.14 13.21 4.22
CA ARG A 72 -2.68 14.45 3.61
C ARG A 72 -2.57 14.22 2.11
N ILE A 73 -3.28 15.02 1.33
CA ILE A 73 -3.27 14.89 -0.14
C ILE A 73 -1.96 15.44 -0.69
N ILE A 74 -1.29 14.65 -1.51
CA ILE A 74 -0.07 15.03 -2.22
C ILE A 74 -0.24 14.87 -3.73
N GLU A 75 0.56 15.63 -4.44
CA GLU A 75 0.68 15.52 -5.90
C GLU A 75 2.15 15.32 -6.24
N ASP A 76 2.41 14.67 -7.37
CA ASP A 76 3.77 14.55 -7.88
C ASP A 76 4.22 15.88 -8.47
N ASP A 77 5.20 16.51 -7.87
CA ASP A 77 5.80 17.76 -8.31
C ASP A 77 7.23 17.57 -8.85
N SER A 78 7.65 16.32 -9.07
CA SER A 78 8.97 16.03 -9.60
C SER A 78 9.11 16.45 -11.07
N LYS A 79 10.36 16.75 -11.46
CA LYS A 79 10.69 17.03 -12.85
C LYS A 79 10.83 15.72 -13.62
N GLU A 80 10.76 15.78 -14.95
CA GLU A 80 10.87 14.60 -15.81
C GLU A 80 12.16 13.80 -15.62
N ASP A 81 13.27 14.48 -15.29
CA ASP A 81 14.56 13.84 -15.09
C ASP A 81 14.82 13.39 -13.65
N GLU A 82 13.85 13.57 -12.75
CA GLU A 82 13.92 13.21 -11.34
C GLU A 82 13.03 12.02 -11.02
N VAL A 83 13.43 11.26 -10.02
CA VAL A 83 12.57 10.22 -9.45
C VAL A 83 11.39 10.86 -8.74
N GLY A 84 10.20 10.53 -9.19
CA GLY A 84 8.95 11.03 -8.61
C GLY A 84 8.01 9.90 -8.23
N LEU A 85 6.87 10.30 -7.65
CA LEU A 85 5.80 9.37 -7.29
C LEU A 85 5.27 8.66 -8.54
N ASP A 86 5.03 7.36 -8.42
CA ASP A 86 4.56 6.47 -9.48
C ASP A 86 5.56 6.22 -10.63
N ASN A 87 6.77 6.73 -10.51
CA ASN A 87 7.82 6.40 -11.48
C ASN A 87 8.41 5.02 -11.21
N THR A 88 8.88 4.39 -12.29
CA THR A 88 9.58 3.10 -12.25
C THR A 88 11.08 3.37 -12.34
N VAL A 89 11.84 2.91 -11.37
CA VAL A 89 13.26 3.22 -11.22
C VAL A 89 14.08 1.94 -11.18
N THR A 90 15.11 1.87 -12.01
CA THR A 90 16.09 0.79 -11.97
C THR A 90 17.30 1.26 -11.17
N VAL A 91 17.65 0.52 -10.14
CA VAL A 91 18.77 0.82 -9.26
C VAL A 91 19.80 -0.29 -9.24
N TYR A 92 21.05 0.10 -9.11
CA TYR A 92 22.18 -0.80 -8.97
C TYR A 92 22.66 -0.81 -7.51
N PHE A 93 22.65 -1.98 -6.89
CA PHE A 93 23.14 -2.16 -5.52
C PHE A 93 24.64 -2.40 -5.57
N VAL A 94 25.41 -1.41 -5.14
CA VAL A 94 26.87 -1.40 -5.32
C VAL A 94 27.55 -2.59 -4.64
N GLU A 95 27.15 -2.94 -3.42
CA GLU A 95 27.78 -4.01 -2.64
C GLU A 95 27.45 -5.40 -3.19
N ASP A 96 26.23 -5.58 -3.69
CA ASP A 96 25.74 -6.89 -4.16
C ASP A 96 25.96 -7.11 -5.66
N ASP A 97 26.36 -6.07 -6.39
CA ASP A 97 26.52 -6.10 -7.85
C ASP A 97 25.26 -6.62 -8.56
N GLU A 98 24.09 -6.10 -8.15
CA GLU A 98 22.79 -6.50 -8.68
C GLU A 98 21.95 -5.27 -9.05
N GLU A 99 21.14 -5.42 -10.08
CA GLU A 99 20.12 -4.42 -10.46
C GLU A 99 18.73 -4.91 -10.10
N GLU A 100 17.90 -3.99 -9.62
CA GLU A 100 16.49 -4.23 -9.37
C GLU A 100 15.67 -3.06 -9.85
N THR A 101 14.45 -3.32 -10.27
CA THR A 101 13.52 -2.29 -10.72
C THR A 101 12.34 -2.20 -9.77
N TYR A 102 12.04 -0.98 -9.34
CA TYR A 102 10.97 -0.68 -8.39
C TYR A 102 10.07 0.42 -8.92
N LYS A 103 8.81 0.39 -8.51
CA LYS A 103 7.89 1.52 -8.68
C LYS A 103 7.70 2.19 -7.34
N LEU A 104 7.84 3.52 -7.28
CA LEU A 104 7.61 4.29 -6.06
C LEU A 104 6.13 4.61 -5.93
N VAL A 105 5.55 4.20 -4.80
CA VAL A 105 4.11 4.37 -4.53
C VAL A 105 3.89 4.99 -3.17
N THR A 106 2.64 5.36 -2.90
CA THR A 106 2.24 5.83 -1.57
C THR A 106 2.18 4.67 -0.58
N SER A 107 2.12 5.00 0.72
CA SER A 107 2.12 4.01 1.80
C SER A 107 1.04 2.93 1.67
N VAL A 108 -0.10 3.27 1.07
CA VAL A 108 -1.23 2.33 0.96
C VAL A 108 -1.11 1.34 -0.19
N ARG A 109 -0.15 1.54 -1.10
CA ARG A 109 0.05 0.67 -2.27
C ARG A 109 1.32 -0.17 -2.22
N GLY A 110 2.12 -0.05 -1.17
CA GLY A 110 3.38 -0.78 -1.04
C GLY A 110 3.19 -2.30 -1.08
N ASP A 111 3.97 -2.97 -1.90
CA ASP A 111 3.99 -4.43 -2.04
C ASP A 111 5.37 -4.88 -2.49
N SER A 112 6.14 -5.44 -1.56
CA SER A 112 7.51 -5.88 -1.82
C SER A 112 7.59 -7.03 -2.83
N VAL A 113 6.58 -7.87 -2.90
CA VAL A 113 6.54 -9.00 -3.85
C VAL A 113 6.43 -8.48 -5.28
N SER A 114 5.67 -7.41 -5.49
CA SER A 114 5.50 -6.77 -6.80
C SER A 114 6.50 -5.63 -7.05
N ASN A 115 7.51 -5.48 -6.19
CA ASN A 115 8.50 -4.39 -6.25
C ASN A 115 7.88 -2.99 -6.22
N LEU A 116 6.78 -2.84 -5.49
CA LEU A 116 6.16 -1.55 -5.19
C LEU A 116 6.71 -1.06 -3.85
N ILE A 117 7.63 -0.11 -3.88
CA ILE A 117 8.21 0.47 -2.66
C ILE A 117 7.55 1.81 -2.35
N THR A 118 7.35 2.06 -1.06
CA THR A 118 6.72 3.33 -0.66
C THR A 118 7.73 4.46 -0.63
N ILE A 119 7.26 5.67 -0.91
CA ILE A 119 8.08 6.88 -0.81
C ILE A 119 8.56 7.14 0.62
N GLU A 120 7.99 6.48 1.61
CA GLU A 120 8.37 6.60 3.02
C GLU A 120 9.34 5.52 3.48
N SER A 121 9.57 4.47 2.66
CA SER A 121 10.57 3.44 2.95
C SER A 121 11.98 4.05 2.86
N PRO A 122 12.99 3.42 3.50
CA PRO A 122 14.36 3.91 3.41
C PRO A 122 14.86 4.07 1.97
N LEU A 123 14.61 3.08 1.11
CA LEU A 123 15.01 3.15 -0.30
C LEU A 123 14.21 4.21 -1.06
N GLY A 124 12.90 4.26 -0.88
CA GLY A 124 12.04 5.25 -1.53
C GLY A 124 12.42 6.68 -1.18
N LYS A 125 12.65 6.97 0.10
CA LYS A 125 13.11 8.29 0.56
C LYS A 125 14.44 8.68 -0.06
N ALA A 126 15.37 7.72 -0.15
CA ALA A 126 16.70 7.99 -0.68
C ALA A 126 16.67 8.29 -2.18
N LEU A 127 15.78 7.65 -2.92
CA LEU A 127 15.69 7.81 -4.39
C LEU A 127 14.95 9.08 -4.81
N LEU A 128 14.01 9.55 -4.02
CA LEU A 128 13.10 10.64 -4.39
C LEU A 128 13.89 11.91 -4.77
N ALA A 129 13.50 12.54 -5.89
CA ALA A 129 14.09 13.77 -6.42
C ALA A 129 15.54 13.64 -6.94
N HIS A 130 16.09 12.45 -6.99
CA HIS A 130 17.41 12.20 -7.58
C HIS A 130 17.29 11.88 -9.08
N LYS A 131 18.42 11.86 -9.75
CA LYS A 131 18.52 11.70 -11.22
C LYS A 131 19.29 10.46 -11.59
N VAL A 132 19.15 10.02 -12.84
CA VAL A 132 19.97 8.95 -13.40
C VAL A 132 21.45 9.25 -13.22
N GLY A 133 22.21 8.28 -12.76
CA GLY A 133 23.64 8.39 -12.48
C GLY A 133 23.96 8.80 -11.05
N ASP A 134 22.98 9.26 -10.29
CA ASP A 134 23.22 9.64 -8.89
C ASP A 134 23.53 8.40 -8.04
N ARG A 135 24.55 8.53 -7.20
CA ARG A 135 24.87 7.55 -6.17
C ARG A 135 24.25 8.05 -4.87
N VAL A 136 23.38 7.24 -4.27
CA VAL A 136 22.62 7.61 -3.08
C VAL A 136 22.89 6.62 -1.97
N ASN A 137 23.05 7.13 -0.77
CA ASN A 137 23.17 6.31 0.43
C ASN A 137 21.78 6.06 1.03
N VAL A 138 21.42 4.79 1.19
CA VAL A 138 20.14 4.37 1.78
C VAL A 138 20.38 4.02 3.24
N LYS A 139 19.79 4.77 4.15
CA LYS A 139 19.89 4.53 5.60
C LYS A 139 18.69 3.76 6.10
N VAL A 140 18.91 2.51 6.48
CA VAL A 140 17.86 1.67 7.07
C VAL A 140 17.71 2.00 8.56
N ASN A 141 18.84 2.12 9.26
CA ASN A 141 18.93 2.55 10.66
C ASN A 141 20.34 3.11 10.94
N GLU A 142 20.67 3.37 12.21
CA GLU A 142 21.97 3.93 12.59
C GLU A 142 23.16 3.03 12.23
N LYS A 143 22.93 1.72 12.14
CA LYS A 143 23.99 0.71 11.93
C LYS A 143 24.01 0.14 10.52
N VAL A 144 22.91 0.21 9.79
CA VAL A 144 22.76 -0.40 8.48
C VAL A 144 22.47 0.66 7.43
N ASN A 145 23.38 0.76 6.47
CA ASN A 145 23.20 1.61 5.29
C ASN A 145 23.90 0.95 4.10
N TYR A 146 23.52 1.34 2.91
CA TYR A 146 24.12 0.85 1.67
C TYR A 146 23.97 1.90 0.57
N ASP A 147 24.79 1.77 -0.47
CA ASP A 147 24.76 2.68 -1.60
C ASP A 147 24.08 2.04 -2.81
N VAL A 148 23.31 2.83 -3.52
CA VAL A 148 22.73 2.46 -4.81
C VAL A 148 23.03 3.54 -5.84
N ILE A 149 23.04 3.16 -7.12
CA ILE A 149 23.19 4.09 -8.25
C ILE A 149 21.92 3.97 -9.08
N ILE A 150 21.32 5.11 -9.41
CA ILE A 150 20.13 5.16 -10.25
C ILE A 150 20.55 4.95 -11.70
N ARG A 151 20.06 3.87 -12.32
CA ARG A 151 20.41 3.48 -13.69
C ARG A 151 19.40 3.94 -14.73
N ASN A 152 18.12 3.95 -14.37
CA ASN A 152 17.05 4.36 -15.29
C ASN A 152 15.84 4.86 -14.52
N ILE A 153 15.14 5.81 -15.11
CA ILE A 153 13.86 6.35 -14.60
C ILE A 153 12.86 6.33 -15.74
N GLU A 154 11.75 5.61 -15.53
CA GLU A 154 10.59 5.66 -16.43
C GLU A 154 9.50 6.49 -15.76
N ASN A 155 8.94 7.44 -16.49
CA ASN A 155 7.87 8.31 -15.98
C ASN A 155 6.50 7.61 -16.02
N THR A 156 6.44 6.42 -15.42
CA THR A 156 5.18 5.69 -15.27
C THR A 156 4.23 6.44 -14.35
N LYS A 157 2.96 6.17 -14.52
CA LYS A 157 1.88 6.82 -13.77
C LYS A 157 1.07 5.79 -12.99
N ASP A 158 0.20 6.28 -12.13
CA ASP A 158 -0.81 5.46 -11.47
C ASP A 158 -1.94 5.16 -12.47
N GLU A 159 -1.98 3.91 -12.94
CA GLU A 159 -2.99 3.44 -13.90
C GLU A 159 -4.25 2.86 -13.22
N GLY A 160 -4.32 2.92 -11.90
CA GLY A 160 -5.45 2.40 -11.15
C GLY A 160 -5.45 0.89 -10.95
N LYS A 161 -4.34 0.22 -11.24
CA LYS A 161 -4.24 -1.26 -11.19
C LYS A 161 -3.71 -1.80 -9.86
N GLU A 162 -3.01 -0.98 -9.10
CA GLU A 162 -2.49 -1.40 -7.79
C GLU A 162 -3.59 -1.44 -6.74
N ASP A 163 -3.56 -2.47 -5.93
CA ASP A 163 -4.50 -2.65 -4.84
C ASP A 163 -4.04 -1.92 -3.57
N ILE A 164 -5.01 -1.60 -2.71
CA ILE A 164 -4.73 -1.12 -1.36
C ILE A 164 -4.21 -2.30 -0.54
N ARG A 165 -3.09 -2.09 0.16
CA ARG A 165 -2.49 -3.13 0.99
C ARG A 165 -3.43 -3.58 2.11
N GLU A 166 -3.29 -4.83 2.51
CA GLU A 166 -3.95 -5.35 3.70
C GLU A 166 -3.25 -4.82 4.96
N PHE A 167 -3.97 -4.81 6.04
CA PHE A 167 -3.43 -4.38 7.35
C PHE A 167 -3.27 -5.54 8.31
#